data_b73a4d440ed269320bffa0c5f1025e6f
#
_entry.id   b73a4d440ed269320bffa0c5f1025e6f
#
_cell.length_a   1.000
_cell.length_b   1.000
_cell.length_c   1.000
_cell.angle_alpha   90.00
_cell.angle_beta   90.00
_cell.angle_gamma   90.00
#
_symmetry.space_group_name_H-M   'P 1'
#
loop_
_entity.id
_entity.type
_entity.pdbx_description
1 polymer ?
#
loop_
_entity_poly.entity_id
_entity_poly.type
_entity_poly.pdbx_seq_one_letter_code
_entity_poly.pdbx_strand_id
1 'polypeptide(L)' 'MAKDEEIGFHKGAITTLLKERQEMIRLIGIIDALLKAHSEALQKLGVSLEAPKEEAPKAKKKK' A
#
# COMPACT_ATOMS: atom_id res chain seq x y z
N MET A 1 10.71 35.26 -5.45
CA MET A 1 11.00 34.95 -6.74
C MET A 1 10.35 33.71 -7.18
N ALA A 2 10.06 33.62 -8.42
CA ALA A 2 9.34 32.49 -8.94
C ALA A 2 10.10 31.20 -8.70
N LYS A 3 11.41 31.22 -8.82
CA LYS A 3 12.18 30.05 -8.59
C LYS A 3 12.10 29.60 -7.16
N ASP A 4 12.14 30.52 -6.22
CA ASP A 4 12.06 30.15 -4.83
C ASP A 4 10.68 29.59 -4.50
N GLU A 5 9.66 30.16 -5.11
CA GLU A 5 8.31 29.67 -4.90
C GLU A 5 8.15 28.28 -5.46
N GLU A 6 8.74 28.03 -6.61
CA GLU A 6 8.66 26.72 -7.17
C GLU A 6 9.37 25.71 -6.32
N ILE A 7 10.55 26.05 -5.81
CA ILE A 7 11.28 25.16 -4.93
C ILE A 7 10.44 24.85 -3.68
N GLY A 8 9.85 25.87 -3.10
CA GLY A 8 9.04 25.67 -1.90
C GLY A 8 7.83 24.80 -2.19
N PHE A 9 7.21 25.00 -3.34
CA PHE A 9 6.05 24.22 -3.71
C PHE A 9 6.42 22.74 -3.82
N HIS A 10 7.53 22.45 -4.49
CA HIS A 10 7.91 21.07 -4.67
C HIS A 10 8.39 20.43 -3.35
N LYS A 11 9.05 21.19 -2.50
CA LYS A 11 9.45 20.66 -1.22
C LYS A 11 8.22 20.32 -0.39
N GLY A 12 7.21 21.18 -0.43
CA GLY A 12 5.99 20.91 0.31
C GLY A 12 5.27 19.69 -0.25
N ALA A 13 5.25 19.57 -1.57
CA ALA A 13 4.58 18.44 -2.18
C ALA A 13 5.26 17.14 -1.80
N ILE A 14 6.59 17.12 -1.80
CA ILE A 14 7.34 15.93 -1.44
C ILE A 14 7.04 15.55 0.01
N THR A 15 7.04 16.53 0.91
CA THR A 15 6.79 16.24 2.29
C THR A 15 5.40 15.63 2.48
N THR A 16 4.41 16.18 1.81
CA THR A 16 3.06 15.68 1.94
C THR A 16 2.95 14.28 1.36
N LEU A 17 3.52 14.07 0.18
CA LEU A 17 3.43 12.78 -0.46
C LEU A 17 4.15 11.70 0.34
N LEU A 18 5.26 12.04 0.98
CA LEU A 18 5.96 11.07 1.80
C LEU A 18 5.12 10.65 2.99
N LYS A 19 4.40 11.59 3.58
CA LYS A 19 3.53 11.26 4.69
C LYS A 19 2.41 10.35 4.22
N GLU A 20 1.82 10.65 3.08
CA GLU A 20 0.75 9.84 2.57
C GLU A 20 1.25 8.46 2.20
N ARG A 21 2.46 8.37 1.67
CA ARG A 21 3.00 7.10 1.33
C ARG A 21 3.17 6.24 2.57
N GLN A 22 3.64 6.82 3.66
CA GLN A 22 3.78 6.08 4.89
C GLN A 22 2.45 5.63 5.43
N GLU A 23 1.43 6.46 5.32
CA GLU A 23 0.11 6.08 5.77
C GLU A 23 -0.42 4.91 4.95
N MET A 24 -0.17 4.91 3.64
CA MET A 24 -0.63 3.83 2.81
C MET A 24 0.07 2.53 3.17
N ILE A 25 1.36 2.59 3.47
CA ILE A 25 2.09 1.40 3.86
C ILE A 25 1.51 0.84 5.16
N ARG A 26 1.16 1.73 6.10
CA ARG A 26 0.56 1.28 7.33
C ARG A 26 -0.78 0.61 7.08
N LEU A 27 -1.58 1.18 6.16
CA LEU A 27 -2.87 0.59 5.84
C LEU A 27 -2.71 -0.76 5.18
N ILE A 28 -1.71 -0.89 4.31
CA ILE A 28 -1.47 -2.16 3.67
C ILE A 28 -1.15 -3.22 4.73
N GLY A 29 -0.36 -2.87 5.74
CA GLY A 29 -0.05 -3.80 6.79
C GLY A 29 -1.29 -4.26 7.53
N ILE A 30 -2.22 -3.33 7.79
CA ILE A 30 -3.44 -3.66 8.47
C ILE A 30 -4.29 -4.59 7.61
N ILE A 31 -4.39 -4.29 6.32
CA ILE A 31 -5.16 -5.11 5.42
C ILE A 31 -4.56 -6.50 5.32
N ASP A 32 -3.24 -6.59 5.25
CA ASP A 32 -2.59 -7.88 5.15
C ASP A 32 -2.87 -8.72 6.39
N ALA A 33 -2.86 -8.09 7.56
CA ALA A 33 -3.12 -8.82 8.78
C ALA A 33 -4.55 -9.33 8.81
N LEU A 34 -5.49 -8.52 8.32
CA LEU A 34 -6.88 -8.95 8.29
C LEU A 34 -7.09 -10.06 7.28
N LEU A 35 -6.44 -9.98 6.14
CA LEU A 35 -6.55 -11.03 5.14
C LEU A 35 -6.03 -12.33 5.70
N LYS A 36 -4.93 -12.28 6.40
CA LYS A 36 -4.35 -13.47 6.96
C LYS A 36 -5.28 -14.07 8.02
N ALA A 37 -5.84 -13.23 8.88
CA ALA A 37 -6.69 -13.71 9.93
C ALA A 37 -7.93 -14.39 9.35
N HIS A 38 -8.53 -13.79 8.34
CA HIS A 38 -9.73 -14.38 7.77
C HIS A 38 -9.42 -15.63 6.96
N SER A 39 -8.27 -15.67 6.30
CA SER A 39 -7.88 -16.85 5.56
C SER A 39 -7.67 -18.02 6.52
N GLU A 40 -7.04 -17.75 7.65
CA GLU A 40 -6.81 -18.80 8.62
C GLU A 40 -8.12 -19.28 9.22
N ALA A 41 -9.02 -18.35 9.45
CA ALA A 41 -10.32 -18.73 10.00
C ALA A 41 -11.07 -19.63 9.03
N LEU A 42 -10.99 -19.34 7.73
CA LEU A 42 -11.63 -20.18 6.74
C LEU A 42 -10.99 -21.55 6.71
N GLN A 43 -9.67 -21.62 6.83
CA GLN A 43 -9.02 -22.90 6.81
C GLN A 43 -9.47 -23.75 7.98
N LYS A 44 -9.68 -23.14 9.13
CA LYS A 44 -10.13 -23.88 10.29
C LYS A 44 -11.54 -24.40 10.07
N LEU A 45 -12.32 -23.74 9.24
CA LEU A 45 -13.65 -24.20 8.95
C LEU A 45 -13.64 -25.18 7.78
N GLY A 46 -12.47 -25.53 7.27
CA GLY A 46 -12.40 -26.49 6.21
C GLY A 46 -12.58 -25.93 4.81
N VAL A 47 -12.54 -24.62 4.71
CA VAL A 47 -12.74 -23.99 3.42
C VAL A 47 -11.45 -23.39 2.95
N SER A 48 -11.05 -23.66 1.73
CA SER A 48 -9.85 -23.12 1.22
C SER A 48 -10.20 -22.10 0.18
N LEU A 49 -9.93 -20.84 0.46
CA LEU A 49 -10.28 -19.82 -0.47
C LEU A 49 -9.07 -19.42 -1.25
N GLU A 50 -9.18 -19.50 -2.59
CA GLU A 50 -8.12 -19.11 -3.36
C GLU A 50 -8.09 -17.64 -3.45
N ALA A 51 -7.08 -16.94 -3.06
CA ALA A 51 -7.06 -15.51 -3.08
C ALA A 51 -7.07 -15.01 -4.47
N PRO A 52 -7.74 -13.91 -4.71
CA PRO A 52 -7.77 -13.35 -6.00
C PRO A 52 -6.38 -12.91 -6.38
N LYS A 53 -6.06 -13.00 -7.61
CA LYS A 53 -4.85 -12.60 -7.97
C LYS A 53 -4.70 -11.17 -7.92
N GLU A 54 -3.72 -10.63 -7.43
CA GLU A 54 -3.61 -9.30 -7.32
C GLU A 54 -3.07 -8.77 -8.48
N GLU A 55 -3.41 -7.84 -8.91
CA GLU A 55 -2.97 -7.25 -9.92
C GLU A 55 -1.78 -6.59 -9.71
N ALA A 56 -1.48 -6.37 -8.94
CA ALA A 56 -0.45 -5.67 -8.65
C ALA A 56 0.56 -5.81 -9.18
N PRO A 57 0.90 -5.54 -8.92
CA PRO A 57 1.95 -5.26 -9.20
C PRO A 57 2.76 -5.99 -9.95
N LYS A 58 2.49 -6.19 -10.77
CA LYS A 58 3.18 -6.73 -11.51
C LYS A 58 4.32 -6.05 -11.67
N ALA A 59 4.20 -5.08 -11.41
CA ALA A 59 5.23 -4.33 -11.48
C ALA A 59 6.35 -4.84 -10.87
N LYS A 60 6.29 -5.39 -10.45
CA LYS A 60 7.28 -5.78 -9.86
C LYS A 60 7.88 -6.73 -10.50
N LYS A 61 7.73 -6.93 -11.16
CA LYS A 61 8.23 -7.67 -11.66
C LYS A 61 8.84 -7.69 -12.52
N LYS A 62 9.08 -7.34 -12.81
CA LYS A 62 9.73 -7.39 -13.41
C LYS A 62 10.27 -7.50 -13.79
N LYS A 63 10.53 -7.47 -13.86
CA LYS A 63 11.23 -7.44 -14.05
C LYS A 63 11.54 -7.42 -14.13
#